data_2ca2fa16f9f32d967e1ca1e16e33c2f7
#
_entry.id   2ca2fa16f9f32d967e1ca1e16e33c2f7
#
_cell.length_a   1.000
_cell.length_b   1.000
_cell.length_c   1.000
_cell.angle_alpha   90.00
_cell.angle_beta   90.00
_cell.angle_gamma   90.00
#
_symmetry.space_group_name_H-M   'P 1'
#
loop_
_entity.id
_entity.type
_entity.pdbx_description
1 polymer ?
#
loop_
_entity_poly.entity_id
_entity_poly.type
_entity_poly.pdbx_seq_one_letter_code
_entity_poly.pdbx_strand_id
1 'polypeptide(L)'
;GYIAGDKEVVDAIRSISPGFIFTTSIPPVICAGALASVKYLKDDGGKELRRLHQEKAMELKTLLTDYNIEVYPNETHLVPVMVRDPIKCKKISDTLLFDHDIYVQPINYPTVEKGTERLRFAPTPLHTDAMISDLADKLKEVYHD
;
A
#
# COMPACT_ATOMS: atom_id res chain seq x y z
N GLY A 1 -14.11 3.05 -5.65
CA GLY A 1 -13.06 3.59 -6.53
C GLY A 1 -13.64 4.46 -7.64
N TYR A 2 -12.77 5.13 -8.36
CA TYR A 2 -13.15 5.92 -9.55
C TYR A 2 -12.05 5.80 -10.61
N ILE A 3 -12.39 6.11 -11.85
CA ILE A 3 -11.44 6.23 -12.94
C ILE A 3 -11.46 7.66 -13.48
N ALA A 4 -10.32 8.13 -13.94
CA ALA A 4 -10.14 9.39 -14.63
C ALA A 4 -9.15 9.20 -15.79
N GLY A 5 -9.48 9.75 -16.94
CA GLY A 5 -8.67 9.60 -18.16
C GLY A 5 -9.36 10.22 -19.36
N ASP A 6 -8.91 9.89 -20.55
CA ASP A 6 -9.49 10.35 -21.78
C ASP A 6 -10.96 9.88 -21.91
N LYS A 7 -11.78 10.72 -22.50
CA LYS A 7 -13.23 10.51 -22.60
C LYS A 7 -13.57 9.16 -23.23
N GLU A 8 -12.88 8.81 -24.31
CA GLU A 8 -13.11 7.58 -25.06
C GLU A 8 -12.81 6.34 -24.22
N VAL A 9 -11.75 6.39 -23.39
CA VAL A 9 -11.36 5.30 -22.47
C VAL A 9 -12.40 5.17 -21.36
N VAL A 10 -12.82 6.28 -20.75
CA VAL A 10 -13.82 6.29 -19.67
C VAL A 10 -15.17 5.77 -20.22
N ASP A 11 -15.60 6.19 -21.42
CA ASP A 11 -16.84 5.74 -22.03
C ASP A 11 -16.80 4.25 -22.41
N ALA A 12 -15.66 3.75 -22.90
CA ALA A 12 -15.46 2.33 -23.17
C ALA A 12 -15.58 1.49 -21.88
N ILE A 13 -14.88 1.87 -20.80
CA ILE A 13 -14.95 1.16 -19.51
C ILE A 13 -16.38 1.20 -18.96
N ARG A 14 -17.06 2.34 -19.03
CA ARG A 14 -18.46 2.47 -18.60
C ARG A 14 -19.39 1.52 -19.36
N SER A 15 -19.13 1.31 -20.64
CA SER A 15 -19.98 0.51 -21.52
C SER A 15 -19.76 -0.99 -21.41
N ILE A 16 -18.54 -1.44 -21.03
CA ILE A 16 -18.17 -2.86 -21.08
C ILE A 16 -17.77 -3.45 -19.73
N SER A 17 -17.52 -2.63 -18.69
CA SER A 17 -17.08 -3.14 -17.38
C SER A 17 -18.25 -3.77 -16.62
N PRO A 18 -18.19 -5.08 -16.32
CA PRO A 18 -19.24 -5.74 -15.53
C PRO A 18 -19.41 -5.13 -14.15
N GLY A 19 -18.31 -4.68 -13.53
CA GLY A 19 -18.32 -4.03 -12.22
C GLY A 19 -18.97 -2.65 -12.20
N PHE A 20 -19.21 -2.05 -13.37
CA PHE A 20 -20.00 -0.82 -13.50
C PHE A 20 -21.45 -1.11 -13.96
N ILE A 21 -21.63 -1.95 -14.98
CA ILE A 21 -22.94 -2.21 -15.60
C ILE A 21 -23.88 -2.94 -14.63
N PHE A 22 -23.37 -3.89 -13.86
CA PHE A 22 -24.15 -4.75 -12.96
C PHE A 22 -24.08 -4.30 -11.49
N THR A 23 -23.86 -3.02 -11.24
CA THR A 23 -23.85 -2.44 -9.89
C THR A 23 -24.93 -1.37 -9.74
N THR A 24 -25.24 -1.05 -8.49
CA THR A 24 -26.13 0.07 -8.15
C THR A 24 -25.38 1.39 -8.08
N SER A 25 -26.11 2.50 -8.15
CA SER A 25 -25.52 3.83 -7.97
C SER A 25 -24.86 3.98 -6.59
N ILE A 26 -23.71 4.67 -6.56
CA ILE A 26 -23.04 5.01 -5.31
C ILE A 26 -23.91 5.98 -4.50
N PRO A 27 -24.14 5.75 -3.20
CA PRO A 27 -24.89 6.68 -2.36
C PRO A 27 -24.33 8.10 -2.39
N PRO A 28 -25.17 9.15 -2.43
CA PRO A 28 -24.71 10.54 -2.51
C PRO A 28 -23.73 10.93 -1.40
N VAL A 29 -23.89 10.40 -0.19
CA VAL A 29 -22.97 10.65 0.94
C VAL A 29 -21.56 10.16 0.66
N ILE A 30 -21.41 9.02 0.00
CA ILE A 30 -20.08 8.49 -0.39
C ILE A 30 -19.47 9.36 -1.49
N CYS A 31 -20.28 9.81 -2.46
CA CYS A 31 -19.81 10.74 -3.49
C CYS A 31 -19.37 12.07 -2.89
N ALA A 32 -20.11 12.61 -1.91
CA ALA A 32 -19.77 13.85 -1.22
C ALA A 32 -18.45 13.70 -0.43
N GLY A 33 -18.26 12.59 0.29
CA GLY A 33 -17.01 12.29 1.00
C GLY A 33 -15.82 12.16 0.05
N ALA A 34 -15.98 11.42 -1.05
CA ALA A 34 -14.94 11.29 -2.06
C ALA A 34 -14.57 12.65 -2.70
N LEU A 35 -15.58 13.47 -3.04
CA LEU A 35 -15.37 14.82 -3.59
C LEU A 35 -14.61 15.72 -2.61
N ALA A 36 -14.98 15.72 -1.32
CA ALA A 36 -14.32 16.49 -0.28
C ALA A 36 -12.86 16.05 -0.12
N SER A 37 -12.58 14.74 -0.10
CA SER A 37 -11.24 14.18 -0.03
C SER A 37 -10.37 14.59 -1.23
N VAL A 38 -10.89 14.48 -2.44
CA VAL A 38 -10.16 14.87 -3.66
C VAL A 38 -9.87 16.39 -3.67
N LYS A 39 -10.87 17.22 -3.30
CA LYS A 39 -10.66 18.67 -3.19
C LYS A 39 -9.59 19.01 -2.18
N TYR A 40 -9.66 18.45 -0.98
CA TYR A 40 -8.66 18.65 0.06
C TYR A 40 -7.25 18.30 -0.40
N LEU A 41 -7.09 17.14 -1.07
CA LEU A 41 -5.79 16.72 -1.59
C LEU A 41 -5.28 17.55 -2.77
N LYS A 42 -6.13 18.31 -3.45
CA LYS A 42 -5.71 19.24 -4.53
C LYS A 42 -5.17 20.57 -4.00
N ASP A 43 -5.56 20.97 -2.81
CA ASP A 43 -5.13 22.21 -2.18
C ASP A 43 -3.67 22.13 -1.66
N ASP A 44 -3.10 23.24 -1.22
CA ASP A 44 -1.71 23.31 -0.79
C ASP A 44 -1.41 22.42 0.42
N GLY A 45 -2.34 22.30 1.38
CA GLY A 45 -2.23 21.33 2.47
C GLY A 45 -2.15 19.90 1.99
N GLY A 46 -2.92 19.54 0.95
CA GLY A 46 -2.87 18.23 0.34
C GLY A 46 -1.58 17.96 -0.44
N LYS A 47 -0.95 18.98 -1.02
CA LYS A 47 0.38 18.84 -1.63
C LYS A 47 1.42 18.42 -0.60
N GLU A 48 1.41 19.05 0.57
CA GLU A 48 2.33 18.72 1.65
C GLU A 48 2.09 17.29 2.16
N LEU A 49 0.85 16.87 2.36
CA LEU A 49 0.54 15.49 2.74
C LEU A 49 1.02 14.46 1.70
N ARG A 50 0.88 14.75 0.41
CA ARG A 50 1.38 13.85 -0.64
C ARG A 50 2.91 13.79 -0.63
N ARG A 51 3.59 14.91 -0.39
CA ARG A 51 5.06 14.97 -0.25
C ARG A 51 5.52 14.10 0.92
N LEU A 52 4.97 14.33 2.11
CA LEU A 52 5.25 13.53 3.30
C LEU A 52 4.98 12.04 3.09
N HIS A 53 3.88 11.70 2.41
CA HIS A 53 3.54 10.30 2.09
C HIS A 53 4.63 9.62 1.27
N GLN A 54 5.13 10.27 0.24
CA GLN A 54 6.23 9.73 -0.58
C GLN A 54 7.55 9.65 0.20
N GLU A 55 7.83 10.65 1.04
CA GLU A 55 9.03 10.65 1.89
C GLU A 55 9.01 9.46 2.87
N LYS A 56 7.88 9.21 3.56
CA LYS A 56 7.76 8.06 4.46
C LYS A 56 7.92 6.72 3.74
N ALA A 57 7.39 6.60 2.54
CA ALA A 57 7.57 5.40 1.73
C ALA A 57 9.04 5.23 1.29
N MET A 58 9.70 6.31 0.90
CA MET A 58 11.10 6.28 0.48
C MET A 58 12.03 5.97 1.67
N GLU A 59 11.78 6.59 2.82
CA GLU A 59 12.50 6.33 4.07
C GLU A 59 12.49 4.82 4.41
N LEU A 60 11.29 4.21 4.44
CA LEU A 60 11.19 2.77 4.71
C LEU A 60 11.90 1.94 3.64
N LYS A 61 11.74 2.25 2.34
CA LYS A 61 12.45 1.53 1.26
C LYS A 61 13.97 1.57 1.45
N THR A 62 14.51 2.73 1.81
CA THR A 62 15.95 2.92 2.04
C THR A 62 16.43 2.08 3.21
N LEU A 63 15.79 2.20 4.38
CA LEU A 63 16.15 1.42 5.57
C LEU A 63 16.13 -0.09 5.33
N LEU A 64 15.08 -0.59 4.65
CA LEU A 64 15.00 -2.03 4.35
C LEU A 64 16.08 -2.48 3.38
N THR A 65 16.42 -1.65 2.40
CA THR A 65 17.52 -1.95 1.46
C THR A 65 18.87 -1.99 2.19
N ASP A 66 19.12 -1.07 3.11
CA ASP A 66 20.33 -1.03 3.94
C ASP A 66 20.44 -2.26 4.86
N TYR A 67 19.30 -2.85 5.24
CA TYR A 67 19.23 -4.11 6.00
C TYR A 67 19.29 -5.37 5.14
N ASN A 68 19.56 -5.25 3.83
CA ASN A 68 19.57 -6.34 2.85
C ASN A 68 18.22 -7.08 2.74
N ILE A 69 17.13 -6.36 2.93
CA ILE A 69 15.76 -6.87 2.74
C ILE A 69 15.31 -6.48 1.33
N GLU A 70 14.91 -7.47 0.54
CA GLU A 70 14.51 -7.27 -0.86
C GLU A 70 13.19 -6.50 -0.94
N VAL A 71 13.25 -5.27 -1.44
CA VAL A 71 12.07 -4.45 -1.75
C VAL A 71 11.82 -4.49 -3.27
N TYR A 72 10.58 -4.83 -3.67
CA TYR A 72 10.23 -4.80 -5.09
C TYR A 72 10.27 -3.36 -5.64
N PRO A 73 11.03 -3.09 -6.71
CA PRO A 73 11.18 -1.73 -7.24
C PRO A 73 9.86 -1.15 -7.73
N ASN A 74 9.49 0.03 -7.24
CA ASN A 74 8.34 0.78 -7.70
C ASN A 74 8.43 2.25 -7.26
N GLU A 75 7.70 3.13 -7.97
CA GLU A 75 7.62 4.57 -7.69
C GLU A 75 6.41 4.96 -6.82
N THR A 76 5.63 3.99 -6.36
CA THR A 76 4.43 4.25 -5.57
C THR A 76 4.76 4.37 -4.07
N HIS A 77 3.75 4.74 -3.29
CA HIS A 77 3.83 4.76 -1.82
C HIS A 77 3.83 3.35 -1.19
N LEU A 78 3.57 2.31 -1.96
CA LEU A 78 3.62 0.96 -1.45
C LEU A 78 5.08 0.47 -1.32
N VAL A 79 5.34 -0.30 -0.26
CA VAL A 79 6.65 -0.92 -0.01
C VAL A 79 6.46 -2.44 0.03
N PRO A 80 6.54 -3.11 -1.14
CA PRO A 80 6.40 -4.56 -1.21
C PRO A 80 7.73 -5.23 -0.85
N VAL A 81 7.76 -5.97 0.25
CA VAL A 81 8.94 -6.75 0.69
C VAL A 81 8.80 -8.18 0.20
N MET A 82 9.74 -8.62 -0.62
CA MET A 82 9.71 -9.95 -1.22
C MET A 82 10.12 -11.01 -0.21
N VAL A 83 9.31 -12.04 -0.04
CA VAL A 83 9.59 -13.19 0.85
C VAL A 83 9.71 -14.48 0.05
N ARG A 84 8.94 -14.64 -1.04
CA ARG A 84 8.97 -15.75 -1.99
C ARG A 84 8.58 -17.12 -1.40
N ASP A 85 8.07 -17.14 -0.19
CA ASP A 85 7.59 -18.34 0.50
C ASP A 85 6.29 -18.00 1.26
N PRO A 86 5.17 -18.70 1.01
CA PRO A 86 3.89 -18.37 1.60
C PRO A 86 3.82 -18.66 3.10
N ILE A 87 4.55 -19.65 3.58
CA ILE A 87 4.57 -20.03 5.00
C ILE A 87 5.40 -19.00 5.77
N LYS A 88 6.60 -18.67 5.27
CA LYS A 88 7.47 -17.64 5.84
C LYS A 88 6.78 -16.28 5.81
N CYS A 89 6.11 -15.92 4.72
CA CYS A 89 5.37 -14.67 4.59
C CYS A 89 4.29 -14.53 5.68
N LYS A 90 3.53 -15.61 5.91
CA LYS A 90 2.53 -15.64 6.98
C LYS A 90 3.18 -15.59 8.37
N LYS A 91 4.23 -16.36 8.61
CA LYS A 91 4.98 -16.38 9.88
C LYS A 91 5.49 -14.98 10.25
N ILE A 92 6.15 -14.29 9.32
CA ILE A 92 6.65 -12.92 9.54
C ILE A 92 5.49 -11.97 9.89
N SER A 93 4.40 -12.03 9.13
CA SER A 93 3.22 -11.21 9.39
C SER A 93 2.62 -11.45 10.77
N ASP A 94 2.52 -12.71 11.19
CA ASP A 94 2.00 -13.08 12.51
C ASP A 94 2.93 -12.64 13.65
N THR A 95 4.25 -12.86 13.52
CA THR A 95 5.23 -12.42 14.50
C THR A 95 5.21 -10.90 14.67
N LEU A 96 5.18 -10.13 13.56
CA LEU A 96 5.05 -8.68 13.63
C LEU A 96 3.77 -8.24 14.35
N LEU A 97 2.66 -8.94 14.10
CA LEU A 97 1.38 -8.59 14.71
C LEU A 97 1.32 -8.95 16.20
N PHE A 98 1.69 -10.18 16.57
CA PHE A 98 1.44 -10.69 17.92
C PHE A 98 2.55 -10.37 18.92
N ASP A 99 3.79 -10.21 18.45
CA ASP A 99 4.93 -9.97 19.32
C ASP A 99 5.39 -8.49 19.31
N HIS A 100 4.99 -7.73 18.27
CA HIS A 100 5.43 -6.35 18.09
C HIS A 100 4.30 -5.34 17.83
N ASP A 101 3.03 -5.76 17.84
CA ASP A 101 1.85 -4.90 17.59
C ASP A 101 1.87 -4.19 16.21
N ILE A 102 2.56 -4.78 15.22
CA ILE A 102 2.71 -4.23 13.88
C ILE A 102 1.92 -5.06 12.88
N TYR A 103 0.83 -4.49 12.35
CA TYR A 103 0.05 -5.15 11.30
C TYR A 103 0.66 -4.95 9.91
N VAL A 104 0.91 -6.05 9.20
CA VAL A 104 1.26 -6.05 7.77
C VAL A 104 0.46 -7.11 7.02
N GLN A 105 0.03 -6.78 5.81
CA GLN A 105 -0.72 -7.70 4.96
C GLN A 105 0.22 -8.65 4.21
N PRO A 106 0.20 -9.96 4.49
CA PRO A 106 0.86 -10.94 3.63
C PRO A 106 0.07 -11.12 2.34
N ILE A 107 0.75 -11.12 1.21
CA ILE A 107 0.18 -11.28 -0.12
C ILE A 107 0.73 -12.57 -0.73
N ASN A 108 -0.11 -13.59 -0.77
CA ASN A 108 0.21 -14.93 -1.23
C ASN A 108 -0.65 -15.32 -2.45
N TYR A 109 -0.34 -16.47 -3.06
CA TYR A 109 -1.22 -17.06 -4.06
C TYR A 109 -2.65 -17.22 -3.48
N PRO A 110 -3.73 -16.97 -4.25
CA PRO A 110 -3.76 -16.67 -5.70
C PRO A 110 -3.64 -15.18 -6.05
N THR A 111 -3.43 -14.27 -5.09
CA THR A 111 -3.33 -12.83 -5.35
C THR A 111 -2.07 -12.48 -6.16
N VAL A 112 -1.02 -13.22 -5.94
CA VAL A 112 0.25 -13.15 -6.69
C VAL A 112 0.66 -14.54 -7.16
N GLU A 113 1.55 -14.61 -8.13
CA GLU A 113 2.12 -15.88 -8.61
C GLU A 113 2.95 -16.56 -7.50
N LYS A 114 2.99 -17.90 -7.51
CA LYS A 114 3.84 -18.69 -6.61
C LYS A 114 5.31 -18.32 -6.78
N GLY A 115 6.02 -18.16 -5.67
CA GLY A 115 7.41 -17.70 -5.65
C GLY A 115 7.56 -16.17 -5.74
N THR A 116 6.45 -15.44 -5.68
CA THR A 116 6.44 -13.97 -5.64
C THR A 116 5.67 -13.42 -4.44
N GLU A 117 5.50 -14.26 -3.42
CA GLU A 117 4.87 -13.90 -2.15
C GLU A 117 5.64 -12.76 -1.49
N ARG A 118 4.88 -11.84 -0.89
CA ARG A 118 5.43 -10.60 -0.34
C ARG A 118 4.61 -10.05 0.81
N LEU A 119 5.25 -9.23 1.63
CA LEU A 119 4.57 -8.37 2.61
C LEU A 119 4.29 -7.02 1.95
N ARG A 120 3.11 -6.45 2.17
CA ARG A 120 2.72 -5.15 1.63
C ARG A 120 2.61 -4.11 2.72
N PHE A 121 3.61 -3.28 2.85
CA PHE A 121 3.56 -2.11 3.72
C PHE A 121 2.99 -0.90 2.97
N ALA A 122 2.25 -0.06 3.70
CA ALA A 122 1.65 1.16 3.18
C ALA A 122 1.83 2.30 4.21
N PRO A 123 3.04 2.87 4.29
CA PRO A 123 3.29 4.02 5.16
C PRO A 123 2.32 5.16 4.85
N THR A 124 1.98 5.94 5.86
CA THR A 124 1.12 7.12 5.74
C THR A 124 1.84 8.35 6.30
N PRO A 125 1.38 9.57 5.99
CA PRO A 125 1.95 10.79 6.57
C PRO A 125 1.88 10.86 8.11
N LEU A 126 1.05 10.01 8.73
CA LEU A 126 0.89 9.96 10.20
C LEU A 126 1.94 9.08 10.89
N HIS A 127 2.63 8.23 10.15
CA HIS A 127 3.72 7.44 10.71
C HIS A 127 4.94 8.33 10.96
N THR A 128 5.40 8.35 12.21
CA THR A 128 6.61 9.10 12.59
C THR A 128 7.89 8.38 12.14
N ASP A 129 9.01 9.10 12.07
CA ASP A 129 10.32 8.52 11.76
C ASP A 129 10.67 7.40 12.74
N ALA A 130 10.34 7.57 14.03
CA ALA A 130 10.53 6.54 15.04
C ALA A 130 9.72 5.26 14.76
N MET A 131 8.48 5.38 14.29
CA MET A 131 7.66 4.22 13.90
C MET A 131 8.22 3.52 12.66
N ILE A 132 8.72 4.27 11.68
CA ILE A 132 9.33 3.71 10.47
C ILE A 132 10.63 2.97 10.82
N SER A 133 11.48 3.55 11.68
CA SER A 133 12.71 2.93 12.13
C SER A 133 12.43 1.66 12.95
N ASP A 134 11.52 1.73 13.93
CA ASP A 134 11.13 0.57 14.74
C ASP A 134 10.59 -0.59 13.89
N LEU A 135 9.71 -0.29 12.93
CA LEU A 135 9.24 -1.28 11.95
C LEU A 135 10.40 -1.93 11.19
N ALA A 136 11.35 -1.13 10.69
CA ALA A 136 12.49 -1.65 9.93
C ALA A 136 13.38 -2.56 10.78
N ASP A 137 13.64 -2.18 12.03
CA ASP A 137 14.43 -2.97 12.98
C ASP A 137 13.74 -4.29 13.33
N LYS A 138 12.44 -4.26 13.64
CA LYS A 138 11.65 -5.47 13.93
C LYS A 138 11.53 -6.40 12.72
N LEU A 139 11.32 -5.83 11.55
CA LEU A 139 11.29 -6.63 10.32
C LEU A 139 12.65 -7.29 10.05
N LYS A 140 13.76 -6.59 10.28
CA LYS A 140 15.11 -7.16 10.15
C LYS A 140 15.32 -8.38 11.06
N GLU A 141 14.84 -8.31 12.32
CA GLU A 141 14.94 -9.41 13.28
C GLU A 141 14.23 -10.68 12.77
N VAL A 142 13.00 -10.52 12.22
CA VAL A 142 12.16 -11.67 11.84
C VAL A 142 12.31 -12.12 10.38
N TYR A 143 12.92 -11.29 9.53
CA TYR A 143 13.05 -11.59 8.10
C TYR A 143 14.15 -12.59 7.79
N HIS A 144 15.23 -12.56 8.55
CA HIS A 144 16.43 -13.41 8.35
C HIS A 144 16.37 -14.73 9.15
N ASP A 145 15.36 -14.89 10.05
CA ASP A 145 15.04 -16.14 10.75
C ASP A 145 14.26 -17.13 9.84
#